data_776cbc1d2c462ec25d62972ba4a9f5b2
#
_entry.id   776cbc1d2c462ec25d62972ba4a9f5b2
#
_cell.length_a   1.000
_cell.length_b   1.000
_cell.length_c   1.000
_cell.angle_alpha   90.00
_cell.angle_beta   90.00
_cell.angle_gamma   90.00
#
_symmetry.space_group_name_H-M   'P 1'
#
loop_
_entity.id
_entity.type
_entity.pdbx_description
1 polymer ?
#
loop_
_entity_poly.entity_id
_entity_poly.type
_entity_poly.pdbx_seq_one_letter_code
_entity_poly.pdbx_strand_id
1 'polypeptide(L)'
;MYGQDFLIIFFISLPNIFMKNKALNNLEAAQLLINNSCYTESVHCSYYAVLQYMKYMLNTIPTNNLCYEEQTEDGMSSHEKVLSEIKNRISNYKEKRAFQDKFRDLKNERVRADYKLDAFDAEESAGVKQKAEGLITNLTTYFGNI
;
A
#
# COMPACT_ATOMS: atom_id res chain seq x y z
N MET A 1 -17.76 34.66 3.77
CA MET A 1 -16.93 34.09 4.85
C MET A 1 -16.88 32.55 4.85
N TYR A 2 -17.84 31.89 4.21
CA TYR A 2 -17.86 30.41 4.14
C TYR A 2 -17.22 29.77 2.90
N GLY A 3 -16.71 30.55 1.95
CA GLY A 3 -16.19 30.04 0.68
C GLY A 3 -14.70 29.66 0.67
N GLN A 4 -13.91 30.20 1.58
CA GLN A 4 -12.47 29.95 1.58
C GLN A 4 -12.12 28.65 2.30
N ASP A 5 -12.83 28.31 3.38
CA ASP A 5 -12.58 27.08 4.12
C ASP A 5 -12.97 25.82 3.32
N PHE A 6 -14.04 25.92 2.50
CA PHE A 6 -14.47 24.83 1.63
C PHE A 6 -13.48 24.55 0.49
N LEU A 7 -12.89 25.60 -0.09
CA LEU A 7 -11.84 25.49 -1.10
C LEU A 7 -10.56 24.88 -0.54
N ILE A 8 -10.14 25.26 0.65
CA ILE A 8 -8.95 24.71 1.32
C ILE A 8 -9.13 23.24 1.63
N ILE A 9 -10.29 22.83 2.17
CA ILE A 9 -10.62 21.42 2.43
C ILE A 9 -10.61 20.61 1.14
N PHE A 10 -11.16 21.16 0.05
CA PHE A 10 -11.18 20.50 -1.26
C PHE A 10 -9.76 20.30 -1.83
N PHE A 11 -8.88 21.29 -1.75
CA PHE A 11 -7.50 21.20 -2.20
C PHE A 11 -6.63 20.23 -1.36
N ILE A 12 -6.86 20.14 -0.05
CA ILE A 12 -6.15 19.21 0.85
C ILE A 12 -6.64 17.77 0.65
N SER A 13 -7.89 17.54 0.29
CA SER A 13 -8.46 16.20 0.12
C SER A 13 -8.14 15.54 -1.22
N LEU A 14 -7.90 16.32 -2.28
CA LEU A 14 -7.63 15.79 -3.62
C LEU A 14 -6.42 14.84 -3.70
N PRO A 15 -5.22 15.18 -3.19
CA PRO A 15 -4.08 14.27 -3.22
C PRO A 15 -4.35 12.95 -2.49
N ASN A 16 -5.11 13.00 -1.41
CA ASN A 16 -5.48 11.81 -0.62
C ASN A 16 -6.41 10.88 -1.39
N ILE A 17 -7.43 11.43 -2.06
CA ILE A 17 -8.35 10.66 -2.90
C ILE A 17 -7.56 9.99 -4.04
N PHE A 18 -6.66 10.71 -4.69
CA PHE A 18 -5.83 10.16 -5.77
C PHE A 18 -4.97 9.00 -5.31
N MET A 19 -4.28 9.13 -4.18
CA MET A 19 -3.40 8.06 -3.68
C MET A 19 -4.19 6.81 -3.28
N LYS A 20 -5.33 6.97 -2.62
CA LYS A 20 -6.24 5.86 -2.29
C LYS A 20 -6.74 5.16 -3.55
N ASN A 21 -7.24 5.92 -4.52
CA ASN A 21 -7.74 5.39 -5.78
C ASN A 21 -6.62 4.68 -6.56
N LYS A 22 -5.42 5.23 -6.58
CA LYS A 22 -4.26 4.60 -7.21
C LYS A 22 -3.93 3.24 -6.60
N ALA A 23 -4.02 3.12 -5.28
CA ALA A 23 -3.83 1.85 -4.58
C ALA A 23 -4.92 0.82 -4.98
N LEU A 24 -6.19 1.22 -4.96
CA LEU A 24 -7.31 0.35 -5.32
C LEU A 24 -7.29 -0.04 -6.80
N ASN A 25 -6.97 0.90 -7.70
CA ASN A 25 -6.81 0.62 -9.12
C ASN A 25 -5.69 -0.39 -9.40
N ASN A 26 -4.64 -0.40 -8.60
CA ASN A 26 -3.60 -1.45 -8.71
C ASN A 26 -4.14 -2.84 -8.34
N LEU A 27 -5.06 -2.98 -7.37
CA LEU A 27 -5.72 -4.26 -7.09
C LEU A 27 -6.61 -4.71 -8.25
N GLU A 28 -7.35 -3.79 -8.84
CA GLU A 28 -8.18 -4.08 -10.02
C GLU A 28 -7.30 -4.47 -11.22
N ALA A 29 -6.21 -3.75 -11.45
CA ALA A 29 -5.24 -4.08 -12.48
C ALA A 29 -4.62 -5.47 -12.28
N ALA A 30 -4.28 -5.83 -11.03
CA ALA A 30 -3.79 -7.17 -10.71
C ALA A 30 -4.82 -8.25 -11.10
N GLN A 31 -6.10 -8.03 -10.81
CA GLN A 31 -7.16 -8.98 -11.19
C GLN A 31 -7.32 -9.09 -12.70
N LEU A 32 -7.30 -7.97 -13.43
CA LEU A 32 -7.38 -7.97 -14.89
C LEU A 32 -6.19 -8.69 -15.52
N LEU A 33 -5.00 -8.51 -14.99
CA LEU A 33 -3.78 -9.20 -15.45
C LEU A 33 -3.87 -10.70 -15.20
N ILE A 34 -4.36 -11.14 -14.05
CA ILE A 34 -4.61 -12.56 -13.75
C ILE A 34 -5.61 -13.14 -14.74
N ASN A 35 -6.72 -12.46 -15.00
CA ASN A 35 -7.75 -12.89 -15.94
C ASN A 35 -7.24 -13.02 -17.37
N ASN A 36 -6.19 -12.28 -17.72
CA ASN A 36 -5.54 -12.31 -19.04
C ASN A 36 -4.24 -13.13 -19.06
N SER A 37 -4.00 -13.95 -18.04
CA SER A 37 -2.81 -14.82 -17.91
C SER A 37 -1.47 -14.06 -17.83
N CYS A 38 -1.50 -12.77 -17.47
CA CYS A 38 -0.33 -11.96 -17.18
C CYS A 38 0.02 -12.04 -15.67
N TYR A 39 0.40 -13.24 -15.24
CA TYR A 39 0.50 -13.55 -13.81
C TYR A 39 1.65 -12.84 -13.11
N THR A 40 2.81 -12.80 -13.74
CA THR A 40 4.00 -12.14 -13.18
C THR A 40 3.78 -10.64 -12.98
N GLU A 41 3.17 -9.98 -13.96
CA GLU A 41 2.87 -8.54 -13.93
C GLU A 41 1.84 -8.20 -12.84
N SER A 42 0.90 -9.12 -12.56
CA SER A 42 -0.11 -8.94 -11.50
C SER A 42 0.50 -8.83 -10.11
N VAL A 43 1.63 -9.50 -9.88
CA VAL A 43 2.36 -9.47 -8.61
C VAL A 43 2.91 -8.07 -8.33
N HIS A 44 3.46 -7.42 -9.35
CA HIS A 44 3.92 -6.03 -9.26
C HIS A 44 2.78 -5.08 -8.83
N CYS A 45 1.63 -5.16 -9.50
CA CYS A 45 0.46 -4.36 -9.16
C CYS A 45 -0.04 -4.63 -7.73
N SER A 46 -0.10 -5.89 -7.30
CA SER A 46 -0.50 -6.28 -5.94
C SER A 46 0.39 -5.66 -4.86
N TYR A 47 1.72 -5.68 -5.06
CA TYR A 47 2.66 -5.06 -4.15
C TYR A 47 2.49 -3.54 -4.06
N TYR A 48 2.40 -2.86 -5.22
CA TYR A 48 2.26 -1.41 -5.25
C TYR A 48 0.91 -0.93 -4.71
N ALA A 49 -0.13 -1.73 -4.80
CA ALA A 49 -1.41 -1.45 -4.15
C ALA A 49 -1.23 -1.26 -2.62
N VAL A 50 -0.52 -2.18 -1.96
CA VAL A 50 -0.26 -2.09 -0.52
C VAL A 50 0.65 -0.90 -0.19
N LEU A 51 1.74 -0.73 -0.93
CA LEU A 51 2.68 0.38 -0.70
C LEU A 51 1.98 1.74 -0.80
N GLN A 52 1.16 1.94 -1.81
CA GLN A 52 0.43 3.20 -2.01
C GLN A 52 -0.66 3.39 -0.95
N TYR A 53 -1.31 2.30 -0.52
CA TYR A 53 -2.28 2.36 0.56
C TYR A 53 -1.62 2.73 1.90
N MET A 54 -0.43 2.19 2.19
CA MET A 54 0.36 2.59 3.35
C MET A 54 0.72 4.08 3.31
N LYS A 55 1.15 4.59 2.16
CA LYS A 55 1.44 6.02 1.96
C LYS A 55 0.22 6.89 2.21
N TYR A 56 -0.93 6.47 1.68
CA TYR A 56 -2.21 7.13 1.91
C TYR A 56 -2.56 7.17 3.41
N MET A 57 -2.46 6.03 4.10
CA MET A 57 -2.75 5.94 5.52
C MET A 57 -1.87 6.87 6.35
N LEU A 58 -0.56 6.87 6.13
CA LEU A 58 0.39 7.75 6.83
C LEU A 58 0.04 9.24 6.66
N ASN A 59 -0.40 9.64 5.47
CA ASN A 59 -0.77 11.02 5.21
C ASN A 59 -2.12 11.41 5.82
N THR A 60 -3.01 10.45 6.09
CA THR A 60 -4.42 10.71 6.41
C THR A 60 -4.78 10.47 7.87
N ILE A 61 -4.02 9.67 8.62
CA ILE A 61 -4.31 9.40 10.03
C ILE A 61 -4.38 10.70 10.84
N PRO A 62 -5.35 10.82 11.77
CA PRO A 62 -5.61 12.09 12.46
C PRO A 62 -4.47 12.57 13.36
N THR A 63 -3.70 11.62 13.93
CA THR A 63 -2.60 11.92 14.86
C THR A 63 -1.30 11.35 14.33
N ASN A 64 -0.21 12.14 14.44
CA ASN A 64 1.12 11.73 14.02
C ASN A 64 1.15 11.31 12.53
N ASN A 65 0.44 12.06 11.69
CA ASN A 65 0.48 11.87 10.24
C ASN A 65 1.85 12.22 9.66
N LEU A 66 2.15 11.65 8.51
CA LEU A 66 3.38 11.90 7.75
C LEU A 66 3.00 12.26 6.32
N CYS A 67 3.27 13.48 5.89
CA CYS A 67 2.92 13.92 4.54
C CYS A 67 3.75 13.21 3.46
N TYR A 68 3.28 13.22 2.22
CA TYR A 68 3.92 12.48 1.12
C TYR A 68 5.37 12.89 0.88
N GLU A 69 5.69 14.17 1.05
CA GLU A 69 7.03 14.71 0.89
C GLU A 69 8.00 14.12 1.95
N GLU A 70 7.55 14.01 3.19
CA GLU A 70 8.33 13.46 4.30
C GLU A 70 8.53 11.93 4.17
N GLN A 71 7.71 11.25 3.39
CA GLN A 71 7.83 9.81 3.15
C GLN A 71 8.98 9.44 2.21
N THR A 72 9.62 10.41 1.56
CA THR A 72 10.67 10.20 0.55
C THR A 72 12.06 10.61 0.99
N GLU A 73 12.24 11.20 2.18
CA GLU A 73 13.51 11.76 2.63
C GLU A 73 14.50 10.72 3.20
N ASP A 74 15.80 11.07 3.09
CA ASP A 74 16.94 10.54 3.86
C ASP A 74 17.47 9.14 3.55
N GLY A 75 18.06 8.94 2.37
CA GLY A 75 19.02 7.83 2.14
C GLY A 75 18.52 6.40 2.32
N MET A 76 17.37 6.24 2.94
CA MET A 76 16.64 4.99 3.08
C MET A 76 15.71 4.82 1.87
N SER A 77 15.55 3.60 1.35
CA SER A 77 14.55 3.40 0.31
C SER A 77 13.17 3.84 0.83
N SER A 78 12.41 4.54 0.01
CA SER A 78 11.07 5.02 0.38
C SER A 78 10.15 3.88 0.88
N HIS A 79 10.35 2.67 0.41
CA HIS A 79 9.60 1.48 0.82
C HIS A 79 9.90 1.06 2.27
N GLU A 80 11.18 1.07 2.66
CA GLU A 80 11.58 0.74 4.03
C GLU A 80 11.16 1.82 5.02
N LYS A 81 11.26 3.10 4.63
CA LYS A 81 10.78 4.21 5.45
C LYS A 81 9.29 4.11 5.70
N VAL A 82 8.48 3.93 4.65
CA VAL A 82 7.02 3.77 4.78
C VAL A 82 6.66 2.58 5.68
N LEU A 83 7.31 1.43 5.52
CA LEU A 83 7.10 0.28 6.40
C LEU A 83 7.45 0.59 7.86
N SER A 84 8.58 1.23 8.09
CA SER A 84 9.01 1.62 9.44
C SER A 84 8.01 2.56 10.10
N GLU A 85 7.53 3.56 9.37
CA GLU A 85 6.57 4.54 9.86
C GLU A 85 5.19 3.91 10.17
N ILE A 86 4.71 3.00 9.33
CA ILE A 86 3.48 2.22 9.62
C ILE A 86 3.67 1.39 10.89
N LYS A 87 4.77 0.66 11.01
CA LYS A 87 5.05 -0.18 12.19
C LYS A 87 5.09 0.62 13.49
N ASN A 88 5.68 1.81 13.47
CA ASN A 88 5.79 2.66 14.65
C ASN A 88 4.42 3.12 15.17
N ARG A 89 3.39 3.09 14.32
CA ARG A 89 2.02 3.49 14.64
C ARG A 89 1.11 2.32 15.02
N ILE A 90 1.55 1.08 14.84
CA ILE A 90 0.82 -0.11 15.32
C ILE A 90 1.22 -0.36 16.78
N SER A 91 0.27 -0.22 17.69
CA SER A 91 0.52 -0.33 19.14
C SER A 91 0.72 -1.77 19.60
N ASN A 92 -0.02 -2.73 19.05
CA ASN A 92 0.09 -4.13 19.41
C ASN A 92 1.35 -4.77 18.78
N TYR A 93 2.24 -5.28 19.62
CA TYR A 93 3.51 -5.87 19.17
C TYR A 93 3.34 -7.08 18.24
N LYS A 94 2.35 -7.96 18.51
CA LYS A 94 2.09 -9.14 17.68
C LYS A 94 1.58 -8.74 16.29
N GLU A 95 0.67 -7.78 16.24
CA GLU A 95 0.14 -7.23 14.99
C GLU A 95 1.21 -6.50 14.18
N LYS A 96 2.03 -5.69 14.85
CA LYS A 96 3.20 -5.02 14.25
C LYS A 96 4.12 -6.01 13.55
N ARG A 97 4.50 -7.07 14.25
CA ARG A 97 5.38 -8.11 13.71
C ARG A 97 4.71 -8.87 12.56
N ALA A 98 3.47 -9.28 12.73
CA ALA A 98 2.72 -10.00 11.70
C ALA A 98 2.56 -9.17 10.42
N PHE A 99 2.27 -7.86 10.54
CA PHE A 99 2.20 -6.95 9.41
C PHE A 99 3.54 -6.83 8.68
N GLN A 100 4.62 -6.64 9.44
CA GLN A 100 5.98 -6.55 8.89
C GLN A 100 6.36 -7.81 8.11
N ASP A 101 6.11 -8.99 8.68
CA ASP A 101 6.48 -10.26 8.07
C ASP A 101 5.68 -10.49 6.78
N LYS A 102 4.37 -10.23 6.79
CA LYS A 102 3.50 -10.32 5.62
C LYS A 102 3.89 -9.33 4.51
N PHE A 103 4.22 -8.08 4.87
CA PHE A 103 4.64 -7.09 3.87
C PHE A 103 6.00 -7.42 3.25
N ARG A 104 6.95 -7.92 4.04
CA ARG A 104 8.24 -8.38 3.53
C ARG A 104 8.09 -9.60 2.62
N ASP A 105 7.21 -10.52 2.96
CA ASP A 105 6.88 -11.65 2.10
C ASP A 105 6.33 -11.17 0.75
N LEU A 106 5.37 -10.25 0.76
CA LEU A 106 4.84 -9.64 -0.46
C LEU A 106 5.92 -8.90 -1.28
N LYS A 107 6.85 -8.20 -0.60
CA LYS A 107 8.00 -7.56 -1.25
C LYS A 107 8.92 -8.58 -1.93
N ASN A 108 9.16 -9.70 -1.28
CA ASN A 108 9.99 -10.78 -1.85
C ASN A 108 9.33 -11.38 -3.10
N GLU A 109 8.01 -11.57 -3.10
CA GLU A 109 7.28 -12.01 -4.30
C GLU A 109 7.42 -11.00 -5.45
N ARG A 110 7.31 -9.71 -5.16
CA ARG A 110 7.53 -8.65 -6.17
C ARG A 110 8.97 -8.67 -6.71
N VAL A 111 9.97 -8.82 -5.85
CA VAL A 111 11.37 -8.93 -6.29
C VAL A 111 11.58 -10.18 -7.15
N ARG A 112 10.96 -11.30 -6.78
CA ARG A 112 10.97 -12.53 -7.59
C ARG A 112 10.35 -12.28 -8.97
N ALA A 113 9.18 -11.64 -9.02
CA ALA A 113 8.49 -11.33 -10.27
C ALA A 113 9.29 -10.38 -11.19
N ASP A 114 9.91 -9.34 -10.61
CA ASP A 114 10.60 -8.30 -11.40
C ASP A 114 12.00 -8.73 -11.86
N TYR A 115 12.70 -9.56 -11.08
CA TYR A 115 14.13 -9.81 -11.27
C TYR A 115 14.53 -11.28 -11.42
N LYS A 116 13.63 -12.23 -11.23
CA LYS A 116 13.90 -13.66 -11.43
C LYS A 116 13.33 -14.16 -12.74
N LEU A 117 13.90 -15.22 -13.26
CA LEU A 117 13.43 -15.87 -14.49
C LEU A 117 12.22 -16.79 -14.24
N ASP A 118 11.82 -16.98 -12.98
CA ASP A 118 10.69 -17.81 -12.61
C ASP A 118 9.38 -17.19 -13.09
N ALA A 119 8.53 -17.99 -13.70
CA ALA A 119 7.18 -17.59 -14.05
C ALA A 119 6.24 -17.84 -12.87
N PHE A 120 5.31 -16.93 -12.63
CA PHE A 120 4.17 -17.15 -11.74
C PHE A 120 3.07 -17.88 -12.50
N ASP A 121 2.35 -18.75 -11.82
CA ASP A 121 1.12 -19.35 -12.32
C ASP A 121 -0.14 -18.64 -11.79
N ALA A 122 -1.31 -19.12 -12.20
CA ALA A 122 -2.59 -18.52 -11.82
C ALA A 122 -2.83 -18.59 -10.30
N GLU A 123 -2.46 -19.70 -9.64
CA GLU A 123 -2.68 -19.91 -8.22
C GLU A 123 -1.74 -19.01 -7.39
N GLU A 124 -0.46 -18.99 -7.75
CA GLU A 124 0.53 -18.13 -7.09
C GLU A 124 0.15 -16.65 -7.18
N SER A 125 -0.22 -16.17 -8.36
CA SER A 125 -0.59 -14.77 -8.58
C SER A 125 -1.87 -14.37 -7.85
N ALA A 126 -2.88 -15.25 -7.81
CA ALA A 126 -4.08 -15.05 -7.02
C ALA A 126 -3.78 -15.01 -5.52
N GLY A 127 -2.90 -15.88 -5.04
CA GLY A 127 -2.42 -15.89 -3.65
C GLY A 127 -1.70 -14.60 -3.26
N VAL A 128 -0.85 -14.07 -4.14
CA VAL A 128 -0.17 -12.78 -3.91
C VAL A 128 -1.17 -11.62 -3.84
N LYS A 129 -2.15 -11.59 -4.74
CA LYS A 129 -3.23 -10.58 -4.68
C LYS A 129 -4.02 -10.68 -3.38
N GLN A 130 -4.36 -11.88 -2.94
CA GLN A 130 -5.07 -12.09 -1.68
C GLN A 130 -4.26 -11.62 -0.47
N LYS A 131 -2.94 -11.84 -0.45
CA LYS A 131 -2.04 -11.29 0.57
C LYS A 131 -2.10 -9.76 0.61
N ALA A 132 -2.09 -9.13 -0.57
CA ALA A 132 -2.19 -7.66 -0.68
C ALA A 132 -3.52 -7.13 -0.12
N GLU A 133 -4.63 -7.75 -0.48
CA GLU A 133 -5.96 -7.41 0.04
C GLU A 133 -6.02 -7.56 1.58
N GLY A 134 -5.45 -8.64 2.11
CA GLY A 134 -5.36 -8.87 3.56
C GLY A 134 -4.54 -7.80 4.28
N LEU A 135 -3.44 -7.35 3.70
CA LEU A 135 -2.62 -6.26 4.27
C LEU A 135 -3.37 -4.92 4.26
N ILE A 136 -4.11 -4.60 3.20
CA ILE A 136 -4.96 -3.39 3.16
C ILE A 136 -6.07 -3.47 4.21
N THR A 137 -6.70 -4.63 4.36
CA THR A 137 -7.69 -4.86 5.43
C THR A 137 -7.09 -4.66 6.82
N ASN A 138 -5.88 -5.15 7.06
CA ASN A 138 -5.18 -4.93 8.33
C ASN A 138 -4.94 -3.44 8.59
N LEU A 139 -4.53 -2.67 7.58
CA LEU A 139 -4.34 -1.22 7.71
C LEU A 139 -5.64 -0.51 8.09
N THR A 140 -6.77 -0.86 7.49
CA THR A 140 -8.07 -0.30 7.86
C THR A 140 -8.51 -0.70 9.26
N THR A 141 -8.15 -1.90 9.71
CA THR A 141 -8.41 -2.37 11.07
C THR A 141 -7.59 -1.61 12.09
N TYR A 142 -6.30 -1.35 11.83
CA TYR A 142 -5.42 -0.64 12.77
C TYR A 142 -5.70 0.86 12.86
N PHE A 143 -6.01 1.49 11.76
CA PHE A 143 -6.09 2.96 11.65
C PHE A 143 -7.50 3.50 11.40
N GLY A 144 -8.45 2.64 11.14
CA GLY A 144 -9.82 3.00 10.79
C GLY A 144 -10.01 3.21 9.29
N ASN A 145 -11.28 3.32 8.91
CA ASN A 145 -11.69 3.55 7.53
C ASN A 145 -11.74 5.07 7.28
N ILE A 146 -10.61 5.63 6.92
CA ILE A 146 -10.43 7.08 6.74
C ILE A 146 -10.75 7.47 5.30
#